data_6b908764cce296256c08fda648f0900c
#
_entry.id   6b908764cce296256c08fda648f0900c
#
_cell.length_a   1.000
_cell.length_b   1.000
_cell.length_c   1.000
_cell.angle_alpha   90.00
_cell.angle_beta   90.00
_cell.angle_gamma   90.00
#
_symmetry.space_group_name_H-M   'P 1'
#
loop_
_entity.id
_entity.type
_entity.pdbx_description
1 polymer ?
#
loop_
_entity_poly.entity_id
_entity_poly.type
_entity_poly.pdbx_seq_one_letter_code
_entity_poly.pdbx_strand_id
1 'polypeptide(L)'
;MIGQLCTCDVENFGDLLYPVIFKKLAEKHGLASEIVPLGFFPGPAPGGAGYSIQDINQLIRSPKRRLSHLVIGGGDILRTDVETIAAHYYSTHEKRRGANFWTRMKQRLFGRQQHPDWIGKLVKKQMRYSSVAPFILDAADCPHVGPILYCSSGVPFHFPPEKTSAIRAAFESAAFVYVRDFQSRAKLQAAGVSRRVEVAPDLIVTLGDFFNRDAERSRGLTLLAGHGVDTTKDIICFQSSPQSPDDVPELLQQLAALKEKTGAEIVLVPIGHCHGDDVFLRQLAEKSGGALTYIAVHSIFEIISVIAASRLFIGTSMHGNITAFSFGIPHLFGPIAVDKAEGFLEISGLGNDLKLRSWSQLADKEAMVMHLPQNHFADKAATAKKAVHATFKKMVKILRAPAPQQNL
;
A
#
# COMPACT_ATOMS: atom_id res chain seq x y z
N MET A 1 15.84 -18.22 -8.40
CA MET A 1 14.85 -17.15 -8.64
C MET A 1 13.81 -17.19 -7.53
N ILE A 2 13.53 -16.07 -6.89
CA ILE A 2 12.52 -15.92 -5.84
C ILE A 2 11.32 -15.20 -6.44
N GLY A 3 10.12 -15.77 -6.34
CA GLY A 3 8.89 -15.12 -6.73
C GLY A 3 8.37 -14.23 -5.61
N GLN A 4 7.92 -13.04 -5.94
CA GLN A 4 7.27 -12.12 -5.01
C GLN A 4 5.83 -11.85 -5.47
N LEU A 5 4.85 -12.48 -4.84
CA LEU A 5 3.44 -12.32 -5.15
C LEU A 5 2.82 -11.21 -4.30
N CYS A 6 2.30 -10.19 -4.96
CA CYS A 6 1.59 -9.07 -4.35
C CYS A 6 0.60 -8.45 -5.35
N THR A 7 -0.14 -7.44 -4.93
CA THR A 7 -1.09 -6.68 -5.79
C THR A 7 -0.37 -5.64 -6.67
N CYS A 8 0.80 -5.98 -7.20
CA CYS A 8 1.67 -5.07 -7.96
C CYS A 8 1.19 -4.76 -9.39
N ASP A 9 0.12 -5.39 -9.82
CA ASP A 9 -0.57 -5.18 -11.10
C ASP A 9 -1.74 -4.19 -11.01
N VAL A 10 -1.90 -3.53 -9.85
CA VAL A 10 -2.95 -2.55 -9.56
C VAL A 10 -2.32 -1.17 -9.35
N GLU A 11 -2.96 -0.11 -9.86
CA GLU A 11 -2.48 1.25 -9.69
C GLU A 11 -2.82 1.82 -8.30
N ASN A 12 -2.13 1.25 -7.31
CA ASN A 12 -2.12 1.69 -5.92
C ASN A 12 -0.69 1.89 -5.47
N PHE A 13 -0.37 3.06 -4.97
CA PHE A 13 0.98 3.46 -4.59
C PHE A 13 1.69 2.44 -3.68
N GLY A 14 1.03 2.01 -2.61
CA GLY A 14 1.63 1.09 -1.65
C GLY A 14 1.91 -0.30 -2.24
N ASP A 15 0.98 -0.80 -3.03
CA ASP A 15 1.10 -2.10 -3.69
C ASP A 15 2.24 -2.09 -4.73
N LEU A 16 2.38 -0.98 -5.46
CA LEU A 16 3.45 -0.78 -6.45
C LEU A 16 4.82 -0.55 -5.78
N LEU A 17 4.84 0.09 -4.63
CA LEU A 17 6.06 0.38 -3.89
C LEU A 17 6.63 -0.87 -3.20
N TYR A 18 5.78 -1.82 -2.85
CA TYR A 18 6.18 -3.01 -2.11
C TYR A 18 7.30 -3.81 -2.80
N PRO A 19 7.23 -4.18 -4.11
CA PRO A 19 8.32 -4.87 -4.80
C PRO A 19 9.63 -4.07 -4.81
N VAL A 20 9.53 -2.74 -4.96
CA VAL A 20 10.70 -1.86 -4.99
C VAL A 20 11.45 -1.92 -3.66
N ILE A 21 10.73 -1.74 -2.55
CA ILE A 21 11.34 -1.75 -1.20
C ILE A 21 11.81 -3.14 -0.81
N PHE A 22 11.02 -4.18 -1.11
CA PHE A 22 11.41 -5.55 -0.85
C PHE A 22 12.75 -5.92 -1.53
N LYS A 23 12.90 -5.57 -2.82
CA LYS A 23 14.14 -5.81 -3.57
C LYS A 23 15.32 -5.06 -2.94
N LYS A 24 15.15 -3.77 -2.62
CA LYS A 24 16.21 -2.96 -1.99
C LYS A 24 16.60 -3.50 -0.61
N LEU A 25 15.63 -3.96 0.19
CA LEU A 25 15.91 -4.62 1.47
C LEU A 25 16.68 -5.93 1.27
N ALA A 26 16.27 -6.74 0.31
CA ALA A 26 16.93 -8.00 0.00
C ALA A 26 18.39 -7.78 -0.40
N GLU A 27 18.66 -6.83 -1.29
CA GLU A 27 20.01 -6.42 -1.71
C GLU A 27 20.83 -5.91 -0.51
N LYS A 28 20.26 -5.03 0.32
CA LYS A 28 20.92 -4.50 1.54
C LYS A 28 21.29 -5.60 2.52
N HIS A 29 20.49 -6.65 2.61
CA HIS A 29 20.79 -7.82 3.42
C HIS A 29 21.60 -8.91 2.69
N GLY A 30 22.16 -8.60 1.51
CA GLY A 30 23.08 -9.46 0.76
C GLY A 30 22.39 -10.69 0.14
N LEU A 31 21.12 -10.60 -0.25
CA LEU A 31 20.46 -11.62 -1.04
C LEU A 31 20.77 -11.39 -2.52
N ALA A 32 21.60 -12.25 -3.09
CA ALA A 32 22.02 -12.15 -4.50
C ALA A 32 21.04 -12.82 -5.49
N SER A 33 19.97 -13.45 -4.99
CA SER A 33 19.00 -14.13 -5.83
C SER A 33 18.18 -13.15 -6.64
N GLU A 34 17.88 -13.50 -7.88
CA GLU A 34 16.91 -12.77 -8.70
C GLU A 34 15.53 -12.80 -8.03
N ILE A 35 14.93 -11.61 -7.84
CA ILE A 35 13.59 -11.42 -7.29
C ILE A 35 12.68 -10.96 -8.42
N VAL A 36 11.58 -11.67 -8.61
CA VAL A 36 10.64 -11.45 -9.71
C VAL A 36 9.27 -11.10 -9.14
N PRO A 37 8.76 -9.88 -9.40
CA PRO A 37 7.40 -9.52 -9.06
C PRO A 37 6.39 -10.38 -9.82
N LEU A 38 5.43 -10.94 -9.12
CA LEU A 38 4.39 -11.81 -9.64
C LEU A 38 3.02 -11.17 -9.45
N GLY A 39 2.19 -11.29 -10.47
CA GLY A 39 0.81 -10.82 -10.45
C GLY A 39 -0.08 -11.67 -11.34
N PHE A 40 -1.35 -11.30 -11.43
CA PHE A 40 -2.33 -11.97 -12.29
C PHE A 40 -2.33 -11.41 -13.71
N PHE A 41 -1.85 -10.18 -13.88
CA PHE A 41 -1.81 -9.48 -15.15
C PHE A 41 -0.36 -9.11 -15.47
N PRO A 42 0.33 -9.96 -16.26
CA PRO A 42 1.75 -9.75 -16.58
C PRO A 42 1.93 -8.55 -17.51
N GLY A 43 3.07 -7.90 -17.42
CA GLY A 43 3.46 -6.76 -18.22
C GLY A 43 4.21 -5.69 -17.42
N PRO A 44 4.40 -4.50 -17.98
CA PRO A 44 4.97 -3.38 -17.24
C PRO A 44 4.07 -3.01 -16.05
N ALA A 45 4.65 -2.81 -14.88
CA ALA A 45 3.92 -2.35 -13.71
C ALA A 45 3.30 -0.97 -13.98
N PRO A 46 2.03 -0.73 -13.58
CA PRO A 46 1.41 0.58 -13.73
C PRO A 46 2.07 1.63 -12.83
N GLY A 47 1.62 2.89 -12.91
CA GLY A 47 2.10 3.97 -12.04
C GLY A 47 3.59 4.25 -12.12
N GLY A 48 4.25 3.98 -13.25
CA GLY A 48 5.67 4.27 -13.46
C GLY A 48 6.61 3.59 -12.46
N ALA A 49 6.23 2.42 -11.94
CA ALA A 49 6.97 1.74 -10.87
C ALA A 49 8.34 1.15 -11.32
N GLY A 50 8.59 1.07 -12.63
CA GLY A 50 9.92 0.77 -13.18
C GLY A 50 10.32 -0.72 -13.16
N TYR A 51 9.37 -1.65 -12.99
CA TYR A 51 9.61 -3.09 -13.08
C TYR A 51 8.58 -3.79 -13.95
N SER A 52 8.84 -5.05 -14.30
CA SER A 52 7.92 -5.90 -15.06
C SER A 52 7.36 -7.00 -14.17
N ILE A 53 6.07 -7.29 -14.35
CA ILE A 53 5.31 -8.30 -13.61
C ILE A 53 5.28 -9.58 -14.45
N GLN A 54 5.56 -10.73 -13.83
CA GLN A 54 5.41 -12.03 -14.47
C GLN A 54 4.13 -12.72 -14.04
N ASP A 55 3.60 -13.58 -14.92
CA ASP A 55 2.37 -14.34 -14.65
C ASP A 55 2.62 -15.41 -13.59
N ILE A 56 1.97 -15.26 -12.44
CA ILE A 56 2.02 -16.22 -11.34
C ILE A 56 1.63 -17.63 -11.80
N ASN A 57 0.62 -17.77 -12.65
CA ASN A 57 0.13 -19.07 -13.12
C ASN A 57 1.15 -19.84 -13.96
N GLN A 58 1.96 -19.12 -14.74
CA GLN A 58 3.02 -19.75 -15.53
C GLN A 58 4.15 -20.27 -14.64
N LEU A 59 4.45 -19.56 -13.56
CA LEU A 59 5.59 -19.87 -12.71
C LEU A 59 5.28 -20.95 -11.67
N ILE A 60 4.12 -20.92 -11.03
CA ILE A 60 3.79 -21.94 -10.01
C ILE A 60 3.44 -23.30 -10.59
N ARG A 61 3.02 -23.35 -11.88
CA ARG A 61 2.64 -24.61 -12.57
C ARG A 61 3.70 -25.17 -13.51
N SER A 62 4.76 -24.42 -13.76
CA SER A 62 5.79 -24.86 -14.72
C SER A 62 6.88 -25.68 -14.05
N PRO A 63 7.04 -26.96 -14.36
CA PRO A 63 8.16 -27.75 -13.86
C PRO A 63 9.51 -27.26 -14.40
N LYS A 64 9.50 -26.49 -15.50
CA LYS A 64 10.71 -25.99 -16.18
C LYS A 64 11.28 -24.70 -15.55
N ARG A 65 10.41 -23.90 -14.88
CA ARG A 65 10.81 -22.64 -14.24
C ARG A 65 10.53 -22.74 -12.74
N ARG A 66 11.46 -23.33 -12.01
CA ARG A 66 11.30 -23.50 -10.56
C ARG A 66 11.61 -22.21 -9.82
N LEU A 67 10.64 -21.75 -9.05
CA LEU A 67 10.88 -20.76 -8.01
C LEU A 67 11.56 -21.47 -6.82
N SER A 68 12.73 -20.96 -6.40
CA SER A 68 13.38 -21.45 -5.19
C SER A 68 12.53 -21.17 -3.95
N HIS A 69 11.84 -20.03 -3.94
CA HIS A 69 10.94 -19.60 -2.87
C HIS A 69 9.83 -18.76 -3.45
N LEU A 70 8.68 -18.71 -2.77
CA LEU A 70 7.58 -17.79 -3.03
C LEU A 70 7.36 -16.92 -1.81
N VAL A 71 7.50 -15.63 -1.96
CA VAL A 71 7.17 -14.64 -0.93
C VAL A 71 5.83 -13.99 -1.28
N ILE A 72 4.85 -14.11 -0.40
CA ILE A 72 3.53 -13.53 -0.55
C ILE A 72 3.41 -12.39 0.46
N GLY A 73 3.09 -11.18 0.00
CA GLY A 73 3.03 -10.08 0.94
C GLY A 73 2.70 -8.72 0.35
N GLY A 74 2.62 -7.75 1.27
CA GLY A 74 2.21 -6.38 1.00
C GLY A 74 0.72 -6.14 1.17
N GLY A 75 0.37 -5.07 1.88
CA GLY A 75 -1.02 -4.64 2.03
C GLY A 75 -1.96 -5.64 2.74
N ASP A 76 -3.24 -5.53 2.45
CA ASP A 76 -4.32 -6.38 2.98
C ASP A 76 -4.68 -7.53 2.01
N ILE A 77 -3.69 -8.11 1.38
CA ILE A 77 -3.89 -9.11 0.31
C ILE A 77 -4.69 -10.34 0.74
N LEU A 78 -4.65 -10.69 2.02
CA LEU A 78 -5.41 -11.84 2.56
C LEU A 78 -6.94 -11.63 2.53
N ARG A 79 -7.38 -10.39 2.39
CA ARG A 79 -8.78 -10.01 2.21
C ARG A 79 -9.25 -10.16 0.77
N THR A 80 -8.33 -10.06 -0.17
CA THR A 80 -8.61 -9.97 -1.59
C THR A 80 -9.27 -11.25 -2.11
N ASP A 81 -10.32 -11.08 -2.87
CA ASP A 81 -11.03 -12.11 -3.61
C ASP A 81 -11.05 -11.80 -5.12
N VAL A 82 -11.69 -12.65 -5.89
CA VAL A 82 -11.78 -12.48 -7.36
C VAL A 82 -12.49 -11.18 -7.74
N GLU A 83 -13.53 -10.81 -7.02
CA GLU A 83 -14.32 -9.61 -7.32
C GLU A 83 -13.49 -8.35 -7.06
N THR A 84 -12.72 -8.35 -5.98
CA THR A 84 -11.77 -7.27 -5.67
C THR A 84 -10.70 -7.13 -6.75
N ILE A 85 -10.08 -8.24 -7.18
CA ILE A 85 -9.09 -8.23 -8.27
C ILE A 85 -9.73 -7.72 -9.57
N ALA A 86 -10.93 -8.18 -9.90
CA ALA A 86 -11.65 -7.76 -11.10
C ALA A 86 -11.98 -6.26 -11.08
N ALA A 87 -12.42 -5.73 -9.95
CA ALA A 87 -12.68 -4.30 -9.79
C ALA A 87 -11.40 -3.46 -9.94
N HIS A 88 -10.32 -3.90 -9.33
CA HIS A 88 -9.01 -3.24 -9.44
C HIS A 88 -8.46 -3.30 -10.85
N TYR A 89 -8.52 -4.47 -11.51
CA TYR A 89 -8.12 -4.61 -12.91
C TYR A 89 -8.90 -3.66 -13.81
N TYR A 90 -10.23 -3.62 -13.65
CA TYR A 90 -11.08 -2.73 -14.44
C TYR A 90 -10.70 -1.27 -14.25
N SER A 91 -10.50 -0.82 -13.01
CA SER A 91 -10.13 0.57 -12.73
C SER A 91 -8.75 0.93 -13.29
N THR A 92 -7.80 -0.01 -13.26
CA THR A 92 -6.42 0.23 -13.71
C THR A 92 -6.28 0.20 -15.23
N HIS A 93 -6.91 -0.78 -15.90
CA HIS A 93 -6.61 -1.08 -17.31
C HIS A 93 -7.72 -0.68 -18.29
N GLU A 94 -8.99 -0.82 -17.90
CA GLU A 94 -10.11 -0.64 -18.82
C GLU A 94 -10.74 0.76 -18.73
N LYS A 95 -10.79 1.34 -17.54
CA LYS A 95 -11.35 2.69 -17.33
C LYS A 95 -10.56 3.77 -18.10
N ARG A 96 -9.26 3.55 -18.27
CA ARG A 96 -8.38 4.44 -19.06
C ARG A 96 -8.61 4.36 -20.57
N ARG A 97 -9.16 3.26 -21.09
CA ARG A 97 -9.44 3.08 -22.53
C ARG A 97 -10.70 3.81 -23.01
N GLY A 98 -11.37 4.58 -22.16
CA GLY A 98 -12.53 5.40 -22.50
C GLY A 98 -13.84 4.77 -22.00
N ALA A 99 -14.18 5.08 -20.77
CA ALA A 99 -15.53 4.82 -20.27
C ALA A 99 -16.52 5.67 -21.06
N ASN A 100 -17.32 5.03 -21.93
CA ASN A 100 -18.40 5.65 -22.64
C ASN A 100 -19.37 6.34 -21.68
N PHE A 101 -20.01 7.42 -22.12
CA PHE A 101 -21.03 8.20 -21.38
C PHE A 101 -22.03 7.33 -20.60
N TRP A 102 -22.45 6.19 -21.14
CA TRP A 102 -23.35 5.21 -20.52
C TRP A 102 -22.76 4.50 -19.29
N THR A 103 -21.47 4.25 -19.26
CA THR A 103 -20.79 3.66 -18.10
C THR A 103 -20.74 4.66 -16.95
N ARG A 104 -20.50 5.94 -17.24
CA ARG A 104 -20.52 7.02 -16.24
C ARG A 104 -21.91 7.25 -15.66
N MET A 105 -22.96 7.13 -16.49
CA MET A 105 -24.34 7.29 -16.06
C MET A 105 -24.82 6.12 -15.18
N LYS A 106 -24.43 4.88 -15.49
CA LYS A 106 -24.70 3.71 -14.64
C LYS A 106 -23.97 3.79 -13.29
N GLN A 107 -22.73 4.26 -13.28
CA GLN A 107 -21.97 4.47 -12.04
C GLN A 107 -22.62 5.52 -11.10
N ARG A 108 -23.22 6.57 -11.67
CA ARG A 108 -23.99 7.58 -10.93
C ARG A 108 -25.29 7.04 -10.32
N LEU A 109 -25.95 6.10 -11.01
CA LEU A 109 -27.26 5.57 -10.61
C LEU A 109 -27.20 4.40 -9.64
N PHE A 110 -26.10 3.62 -9.61
CA PHE A 110 -26.00 2.36 -8.86
C PHE A 110 -24.89 2.27 -7.81
N GLY A 111 -24.19 3.35 -7.54
CA GLY A 111 -23.36 3.59 -6.33
C GLY A 111 -22.21 2.63 -6.01
N ARG A 112 -21.98 1.55 -6.76
CA ARG A 112 -20.84 0.63 -6.63
C ARG A 112 -20.09 0.54 -7.94
N GLN A 113 -18.76 0.57 -7.91
CA GLN A 113 -17.90 0.23 -9.06
C GLN A 113 -18.09 -1.26 -9.40
N GLN A 114 -19.19 -1.59 -10.06
CA GLN A 114 -19.35 -2.93 -10.63
C GLN A 114 -18.57 -2.96 -11.95
N HIS A 115 -17.60 -3.86 -12.03
CA HIS A 115 -16.96 -4.20 -13.30
C HIS A 115 -17.97 -5.01 -14.16
N PRO A 116 -17.84 -4.97 -15.50
CA PRO A 116 -18.63 -5.83 -16.37
C PRO A 116 -18.39 -7.32 -16.07
N ASP A 117 -19.43 -8.16 -16.19
CA ASP A 117 -19.38 -9.60 -15.90
C ASP A 117 -18.25 -10.35 -16.61
N TRP A 118 -17.88 -9.92 -17.82
CA TRP A 118 -16.80 -10.54 -18.58
C TRP A 118 -15.43 -10.37 -17.89
N ILE A 119 -15.22 -9.30 -17.13
CA ILE A 119 -13.98 -9.08 -16.36
C ILE A 119 -13.87 -10.09 -15.23
N GLY A 120 -14.94 -10.31 -14.47
CA GLY A 120 -14.96 -11.38 -13.46
C GLY A 120 -14.64 -12.75 -14.05
N LYS A 121 -15.18 -13.05 -15.24
CA LYS A 121 -14.86 -14.28 -15.99
C LYS A 121 -13.40 -14.33 -16.43
N LEU A 122 -12.83 -13.20 -16.89
CA LEU A 122 -11.43 -13.10 -17.28
C LEU A 122 -10.51 -13.36 -16.09
N VAL A 123 -10.78 -12.71 -14.97
CA VAL A 123 -9.99 -12.88 -13.74
C VAL A 123 -10.08 -14.33 -13.23
N LYS A 124 -11.27 -14.93 -13.18
CA LYS A 124 -11.44 -16.35 -12.82
C LYS A 124 -10.65 -17.27 -13.74
N LYS A 125 -10.60 -16.97 -15.03
CA LYS A 125 -9.81 -17.72 -16.01
C LYS A 125 -8.31 -17.57 -15.77
N GLN A 126 -7.85 -16.40 -15.33
CA GLN A 126 -6.46 -16.15 -14.97
C GLN A 126 -6.08 -16.80 -13.64
N MET A 127 -7.02 -16.95 -12.73
CA MET A 127 -6.78 -17.56 -11.41
C MET A 127 -7.01 -19.07 -11.47
N ARG A 128 -6.01 -19.80 -11.98
CA ARG A 128 -6.13 -21.24 -12.25
C ARG A 128 -5.96 -22.13 -11.02
N TYR A 129 -5.58 -21.60 -9.86
CA TYR A 129 -5.26 -22.39 -8.66
C TYR A 129 -6.25 -22.22 -7.52
N SER A 130 -6.64 -21.00 -7.14
CA SER A 130 -7.67 -20.77 -6.13
C SER A 130 -8.49 -19.55 -6.48
N SER A 131 -9.80 -19.69 -6.56
CA SER A 131 -10.71 -18.59 -6.82
C SER A 131 -11.18 -17.87 -5.56
N VAL A 132 -11.06 -18.52 -4.38
CA VAL A 132 -11.61 -18.01 -3.12
C VAL A 132 -10.63 -17.10 -2.40
N ALA A 133 -9.35 -17.42 -2.46
CA ALA A 133 -8.31 -16.72 -1.71
C ALA A 133 -6.98 -16.65 -2.51
N PRO A 134 -6.89 -15.73 -3.49
CA PRO A 134 -5.80 -15.70 -4.47
C PRO A 134 -4.41 -15.52 -3.89
N PHE A 135 -4.30 -14.99 -2.68
CA PHE A 135 -3.02 -14.76 -1.99
C PHE A 135 -2.83 -15.69 -0.77
N ILE A 136 -3.71 -16.67 -0.60
CA ILE A 136 -3.60 -17.68 0.45
C ILE A 136 -3.27 -19.00 -0.23
N LEU A 137 -1.98 -19.33 -0.27
CA LEU A 137 -1.43 -20.47 -1.00
C LEU A 137 -0.65 -21.38 -0.06
N ASP A 138 -0.80 -22.67 -0.26
CA ASP A 138 0.00 -23.69 0.40
C ASP A 138 0.84 -24.50 -0.60
N ALA A 139 1.54 -25.51 -0.11
CA ALA A 139 2.38 -26.36 -0.94
C ALA A 139 1.57 -27.18 -1.97
N ALA A 140 0.30 -27.49 -1.67
CA ALA A 140 -0.57 -28.21 -2.60
C ALA A 140 -1.00 -27.34 -3.77
N ASP A 141 -1.20 -26.03 -3.54
CA ASP A 141 -1.47 -25.07 -4.60
C ASP A 141 -0.25 -24.87 -5.52
N CYS A 142 0.97 -25.05 -4.98
CA CYS A 142 2.21 -24.69 -5.62
C CYS A 142 3.23 -25.86 -5.65
N PRO A 143 2.93 -27.00 -6.32
CA PRO A 143 3.74 -28.23 -6.22
C PRO A 143 5.16 -28.10 -6.81
N HIS A 144 5.43 -27.09 -7.64
CA HIS A 144 6.75 -26.84 -8.26
C HIS A 144 7.48 -25.65 -7.66
N VAL A 145 7.01 -25.13 -6.56
CA VAL A 145 7.57 -23.97 -5.85
C VAL A 145 8.27 -24.46 -4.58
N GLY A 146 9.39 -23.84 -4.24
CA GLY A 146 10.04 -24.06 -2.96
C GLY A 146 9.23 -23.49 -1.78
N PRO A 147 9.85 -23.32 -0.61
CA PRO A 147 9.15 -22.84 0.58
C PRO A 147 8.38 -21.53 0.33
N ILE A 148 7.14 -21.46 0.87
CA ILE A 148 6.29 -20.26 0.83
C ILE A 148 6.53 -19.46 2.11
N LEU A 149 6.66 -18.14 1.96
CA LEU A 149 6.84 -17.18 3.05
C LEU A 149 5.77 -16.08 2.95
N TYR A 150 5.19 -15.71 4.08
CA TYR A 150 4.33 -14.52 4.18
C TYR A 150 5.11 -13.36 4.77
N CYS A 151 5.05 -12.18 4.13
CA CYS A 151 5.87 -11.04 4.47
C CYS A 151 5.07 -9.74 4.54
N SER A 152 5.08 -9.08 5.70
CA SER A 152 4.50 -7.74 5.90
C SER A 152 3.02 -7.62 5.52
N SER A 153 2.25 -8.69 5.76
CA SER A 153 0.82 -8.71 5.43
C SER A 153 -0.03 -8.20 6.59
N GLY A 154 -1.05 -7.39 6.26
CA GLY A 154 -2.16 -7.11 7.17
C GLY A 154 -3.20 -8.22 7.12
N VAL A 155 -3.83 -8.49 8.25
CA VAL A 155 -4.89 -9.49 8.35
C VAL A 155 -6.23 -8.79 8.58
N PRO A 156 -7.26 -9.01 7.75
CA PRO A 156 -8.54 -8.34 7.85
C PRO A 156 -9.28 -8.69 9.15
N PHE A 157 -10.25 -7.86 9.53
CA PHE A 157 -11.01 -7.99 10.80
C PHE A 157 -11.72 -9.33 10.95
N HIS A 158 -12.35 -9.81 9.90
CA HIS A 158 -13.07 -11.08 9.87
C HIS A 158 -12.61 -11.87 8.66
N PHE A 159 -12.20 -13.10 8.91
CA PHE A 159 -12.11 -14.08 7.85
C PHE A 159 -13.50 -14.66 7.60
N PRO A 160 -13.98 -14.69 6.37
CA PRO A 160 -15.13 -15.48 6.03
C PRO A 160 -14.90 -16.93 6.49
N PRO A 161 -15.89 -17.60 7.07
CA PRO A 161 -15.72 -18.97 7.59
C PRO A 161 -15.10 -19.93 6.57
N GLU A 162 -15.45 -19.79 5.30
CA GLU A 162 -14.93 -20.58 4.19
C GLU A 162 -13.43 -20.37 3.91
N LYS A 163 -12.85 -19.24 4.35
CA LYS A 163 -11.41 -18.95 4.21
C LYS A 163 -10.58 -19.42 5.41
N THR A 164 -11.21 -19.69 6.55
CA THR A 164 -10.48 -19.96 7.81
C THR A 164 -9.63 -21.22 7.72
N SER A 165 -10.15 -22.29 7.13
CA SER A 165 -9.40 -23.56 6.95
C SER A 165 -8.22 -23.39 5.99
N ALA A 166 -8.42 -22.69 4.88
CA ALA A 166 -7.36 -22.42 3.91
C ALA A 166 -6.26 -21.54 4.51
N ILE A 167 -6.64 -20.51 5.28
CA ILE A 167 -5.68 -19.65 6.01
C ILE A 167 -4.86 -20.48 6.98
N ARG A 168 -5.51 -21.31 7.79
CA ARG A 168 -4.81 -22.17 8.74
C ARG A 168 -3.81 -23.08 8.03
N ALA A 169 -4.23 -23.80 6.98
CA ALA A 169 -3.37 -24.70 6.23
C ALA A 169 -2.16 -23.96 5.61
N ALA A 170 -2.41 -22.82 4.95
CA ALA A 170 -1.37 -22.04 4.30
C ALA A 170 -0.36 -21.46 5.30
N PHE A 171 -0.83 -20.92 6.40
CA PHE A 171 0.05 -20.32 7.40
C PHE A 171 0.80 -21.36 8.23
N GLU A 172 0.20 -22.50 8.57
CA GLU A 172 0.90 -23.59 9.26
C GLU A 172 2.01 -24.22 8.39
N SER A 173 1.80 -24.35 7.09
CA SER A 173 2.79 -24.90 6.15
C SER A 173 3.87 -23.89 5.71
N ALA A 174 3.64 -22.59 5.88
CA ALA A 174 4.58 -21.55 5.43
C ALA A 174 5.93 -21.66 6.14
N ALA A 175 7.06 -21.46 5.46
CA ALA A 175 8.39 -21.48 6.05
C ALA A 175 8.66 -20.29 6.99
N PHE A 176 7.97 -19.18 6.76
CA PHE A 176 8.10 -17.96 7.57
C PHE A 176 6.82 -17.15 7.48
N VAL A 177 6.43 -16.54 8.60
CA VAL A 177 5.28 -15.63 8.67
C VAL A 177 5.68 -14.36 9.40
N TYR A 178 5.53 -13.24 8.71
CA TYR A 178 5.70 -11.90 9.23
C TYR A 178 4.49 -11.05 8.92
N VAL A 179 3.81 -10.54 9.95
CA VAL A 179 2.66 -9.63 9.83
C VAL A 179 3.03 -8.24 10.33
N ARG A 180 2.32 -7.22 9.82
CA ARG A 180 2.70 -5.82 10.01
C ARG A 180 2.19 -5.17 11.30
N ASP A 181 1.37 -5.85 12.10
CA ASP A 181 0.81 -5.36 13.37
C ASP A 181 0.40 -6.48 14.31
N PHE A 182 0.20 -6.14 15.59
CA PHE A 182 -0.19 -7.09 16.63
C PHE A 182 -1.60 -7.64 16.43
N GLN A 183 -2.50 -6.83 15.89
CA GLN A 183 -3.89 -7.22 15.60
C GLN A 183 -3.92 -8.33 14.54
N SER A 184 -3.11 -8.21 13.50
CA SER A 184 -2.95 -9.23 12.46
C SER A 184 -2.49 -10.56 13.04
N ARG A 185 -1.51 -10.56 13.97
CA ARG A 185 -1.09 -11.76 14.68
C ARG A 185 -2.21 -12.37 15.50
N ALA A 186 -2.92 -11.55 16.28
CA ALA A 186 -4.02 -12.03 17.13
C ALA A 186 -5.13 -12.69 16.30
N LYS A 187 -5.45 -12.14 15.12
CA LYS A 187 -6.45 -12.70 14.20
C LYS A 187 -6.01 -14.04 13.59
N LEU A 188 -4.73 -14.19 13.23
CA LEU A 188 -4.21 -15.49 12.78
C LEU A 188 -4.29 -16.54 13.89
N GLN A 189 -3.96 -16.18 15.13
CA GLN A 189 -4.08 -17.05 16.28
C GLN A 189 -5.55 -17.46 16.54
N ALA A 190 -6.48 -16.49 16.45
CA ALA A 190 -7.91 -16.76 16.55
C ALA A 190 -8.45 -17.68 15.42
N ALA A 191 -7.83 -17.64 14.23
CA ALA A 191 -8.11 -18.56 13.14
C ALA A 191 -7.48 -19.96 13.33
N GLY A 192 -6.81 -20.20 14.46
CA GLY A 192 -6.20 -21.48 14.80
C GLY A 192 -4.79 -21.70 14.26
N VAL A 193 -4.09 -20.63 13.84
CA VAL A 193 -2.67 -20.71 13.47
C VAL A 193 -1.82 -20.79 14.73
N SER A 194 -1.14 -21.92 14.92
CA SER A 194 -0.34 -22.23 16.11
C SER A 194 1.14 -21.92 15.95
N ARG A 195 1.60 -21.81 14.71
CA ARG A 195 3.00 -21.53 14.42
C ARG A 195 3.43 -20.13 14.86
N ARG A 196 4.73 -19.95 15.03
CA ARG A 196 5.33 -18.64 15.34
C ARG A 196 5.08 -17.63 14.20
N VAL A 197 4.44 -16.52 14.56
CA VAL A 197 4.20 -15.36 13.71
C VAL A 197 5.08 -14.21 14.18
N GLU A 198 6.02 -13.77 13.35
CA GLU A 198 6.83 -12.58 13.62
C GLU A 198 5.98 -11.33 13.38
N VAL A 199 6.19 -10.31 14.22
CA VAL A 199 5.51 -9.02 14.11
C VAL A 199 6.54 -7.92 14.00
N ALA A 200 6.41 -7.08 12.98
CA ALA A 200 7.20 -5.86 12.83
C ALA A 200 6.38 -4.87 11.97
N PRO A 201 6.70 -3.57 11.98
CA PRO A 201 6.01 -2.60 11.13
C PRO A 201 6.03 -2.99 9.65
N ASP A 202 5.16 -2.37 8.85
CA ASP A 202 5.16 -2.54 7.39
C ASP A 202 6.55 -2.26 6.81
N LEU A 203 7.03 -3.10 5.88
CA LEU A 203 8.38 -2.96 5.34
C LEU A 203 8.62 -1.61 4.64
N ILE A 204 7.57 -0.92 4.19
CA ILE A 204 7.68 0.40 3.55
C ILE A 204 8.19 1.46 4.54
N VAL A 205 8.14 1.25 5.85
CA VAL A 205 8.78 2.17 6.81
C VAL A 205 10.30 2.32 6.56
N THR A 206 10.92 1.37 5.85
CA THR A 206 12.34 1.45 5.48
C THR A 206 12.62 2.27 4.22
N LEU A 207 11.61 2.86 3.60
CA LEU A 207 11.72 3.66 2.37
C LEU A 207 12.83 4.71 2.49
N GLY A 208 12.88 5.46 3.59
CA GLY A 208 13.90 6.49 3.83
C GLY A 208 15.34 5.97 3.98
N ASP A 209 15.56 4.65 4.02
CA ASP A 209 16.91 4.06 3.94
C ASP A 209 17.44 3.97 2.51
N PHE A 210 16.56 4.08 1.53
CA PHE A 210 16.84 3.91 0.10
C PHE A 210 16.60 5.17 -0.73
N PHE A 211 15.78 6.08 -0.21
CA PHE A 211 15.46 7.36 -0.80
C PHE A 211 15.95 8.47 0.13
N ASN A 212 16.93 9.26 -0.32
CA ASN A 212 17.43 10.36 0.48
C ASN A 212 16.40 11.49 0.53
N ARG A 213 15.95 11.85 1.76
CA ARG A 213 14.89 12.83 1.94
C ARG A 213 15.20 14.17 1.27
N ASP A 214 16.42 14.69 1.39
CA ASP A 214 16.75 16.02 0.85
C ASP A 214 16.76 16.02 -0.67
N ALA A 215 17.25 14.94 -1.28
CA ALA A 215 17.20 14.76 -2.73
C ALA A 215 15.74 14.64 -3.22
N GLU A 216 14.90 13.85 -2.52
CA GLU A 216 13.49 13.72 -2.88
C GLU A 216 12.73 15.03 -2.63
N ARG A 217 13.04 15.76 -1.56
CA ARG A 217 12.47 17.08 -1.30
C ARG A 217 12.77 18.03 -2.44
N SER A 218 14.01 18.10 -2.92
CA SER A 218 14.40 18.96 -4.03
C SER A 218 13.64 18.63 -5.31
N ARG A 219 13.48 17.32 -5.63
CA ARG A 219 12.67 16.87 -6.77
C ARG A 219 11.21 17.26 -6.61
N GLY A 220 10.64 17.05 -5.41
CA GLY A 220 9.27 17.40 -5.10
C GLY A 220 8.99 18.90 -5.25
N LEU A 221 9.88 19.76 -4.74
CA LEU A 221 9.75 21.22 -4.89
C LEU A 221 9.82 21.63 -6.37
N THR A 222 10.70 21.02 -7.16
CA THR A 222 10.76 21.27 -8.62
C THR A 222 9.46 20.87 -9.31
N LEU A 223 8.90 19.70 -8.98
CA LEU A 223 7.63 19.25 -9.51
C LEU A 223 6.50 20.20 -9.14
N LEU A 224 6.41 20.60 -7.86
CA LEU A 224 5.38 21.51 -7.35
C LEU A 224 5.46 22.89 -8.01
N ALA A 225 6.66 23.44 -8.20
CA ALA A 225 6.86 24.69 -8.93
C ALA A 225 6.34 24.60 -10.37
N GLY A 226 6.56 23.45 -11.04
CA GLY A 226 6.02 23.17 -12.38
C GLY A 226 4.49 23.16 -12.44
N HIS A 227 3.81 22.94 -11.31
CA HIS A 227 2.35 23.04 -11.17
C HIS A 227 1.88 24.41 -10.66
N GLY A 228 2.75 25.41 -10.59
CA GLY A 228 2.42 26.77 -10.15
C GLY A 228 2.27 26.94 -8.62
N VAL A 229 2.78 25.98 -7.84
CA VAL A 229 2.78 26.06 -6.37
C VAL A 229 3.92 27.00 -5.92
N ASP A 230 3.65 27.90 -4.99
CA ASP A 230 4.66 28.74 -4.36
C ASP A 230 5.50 27.94 -3.37
N THR A 231 6.64 27.46 -3.86
CA THR A 231 7.57 26.61 -3.08
C THR A 231 8.45 27.39 -2.10
N THR A 232 8.29 28.70 -1.97
CA THR A 232 8.91 29.51 -0.91
C THR A 232 8.17 29.37 0.41
N LYS A 233 6.92 28.92 0.37
CA LYS A 233 6.07 28.61 1.53
C LYS A 233 6.22 27.16 1.96
N ASP A 234 5.77 26.89 3.16
CA ASP A 234 5.59 25.53 3.63
C ASP A 234 4.53 24.79 2.79
N ILE A 235 4.75 23.50 2.57
CA ILE A 235 3.84 22.63 1.81
C ILE A 235 3.13 21.68 2.76
N ILE A 236 1.81 21.61 2.67
CA ILE A 236 0.98 20.56 3.29
C ILE A 236 0.50 19.64 2.16
N CYS A 237 0.91 18.38 2.21
CA CYS A 237 0.46 17.36 1.27
C CYS A 237 -0.82 16.72 1.80
N PHE A 238 -1.90 16.82 1.04
CA PHE A 238 -3.22 16.28 1.38
C PHE A 238 -3.64 15.19 0.41
N GLN A 239 -4.20 14.10 0.96
CA GLN A 239 -4.81 13.02 0.19
C GLN A 239 -6.09 12.55 0.87
N SER A 240 -7.13 12.30 0.09
CA SER A 240 -8.33 11.60 0.54
C SER A 240 -8.91 10.75 -0.59
N SER A 241 -9.64 9.71 -0.22
CA SER A 241 -10.41 8.90 -1.16
C SER A 241 -11.90 9.28 -1.10
N PRO A 242 -12.67 8.98 -2.15
CA PRO A 242 -14.11 9.21 -2.16
C PRO A 242 -14.89 8.36 -1.14
N GLN A 243 -14.21 7.43 -0.46
CA GLN A 243 -14.78 6.58 0.60
C GLN A 243 -14.65 7.21 1.99
N SER A 244 -14.02 8.39 2.10
CA SER A 244 -14.02 9.15 3.34
C SER A 244 -15.47 9.57 3.66
N PRO A 245 -15.96 9.34 4.88
CA PRO A 245 -17.38 9.48 5.22
C PRO A 245 -17.88 10.92 5.29
N ASP A 246 -17.06 11.91 4.94
CA ASP A 246 -17.34 13.31 5.30
C ASP A 246 -17.93 14.13 4.18
N ASP A 247 -18.65 15.16 4.61
CA ASP A 247 -19.23 16.20 3.78
C ASP A 247 -18.12 17.00 3.08
N VAL A 248 -18.15 17.04 1.74
CA VAL A 248 -17.19 17.79 0.92
C VAL A 248 -17.16 19.28 1.27
N PRO A 249 -18.30 19.99 1.50
CA PRO A 249 -18.33 21.35 2.03
C PRO A 249 -17.56 21.53 3.33
N GLU A 250 -17.74 20.67 4.32
CA GLU A 250 -17.00 20.73 5.58
C GLU A 250 -15.49 20.55 5.34
N LEU A 251 -15.09 19.56 4.56
CA LEU A 251 -13.69 19.34 4.23
C LEU A 251 -13.04 20.55 3.58
N LEU A 252 -13.73 21.20 2.62
CA LEU A 252 -13.25 22.43 1.97
C LEU A 252 -13.08 23.56 2.97
N GLN A 253 -14.05 23.74 3.87
CA GLN A 253 -13.98 24.75 4.93
C GLN A 253 -12.77 24.51 5.85
N GLN A 254 -12.55 23.27 6.27
CA GLN A 254 -11.43 22.90 7.14
C GLN A 254 -10.06 23.11 6.46
N LEU A 255 -9.95 22.76 5.17
CA LEU A 255 -8.71 22.98 4.41
C LEU A 255 -8.46 24.47 4.17
N ALA A 256 -9.48 25.26 3.91
CA ALA A 256 -9.35 26.72 3.77
C ALA A 256 -8.89 27.36 5.09
N ALA A 257 -9.51 26.99 6.21
CA ALA A 257 -9.11 27.46 7.54
C ALA A 257 -7.67 27.04 7.89
N LEU A 258 -7.27 25.83 7.53
CA LEU A 258 -5.90 25.35 7.72
C LEU A 258 -4.89 26.18 6.90
N LYS A 259 -5.21 26.46 5.64
CA LYS A 259 -4.37 27.31 4.77
C LYS A 259 -4.22 28.72 5.32
N GLU A 260 -5.30 29.34 5.76
CA GLU A 260 -5.30 30.68 6.37
C GLU A 260 -4.47 30.70 7.65
N LYS A 261 -4.68 29.72 8.55
CA LYS A 261 -3.98 29.60 9.82
C LYS A 261 -2.47 29.42 9.65
N THR A 262 -2.06 28.60 8.67
CA THR A 262 -0.65 28.18 8.53
C THR A 262 0.14 29.00 7.52
N GLY A 263 -0.54 29.70 6.59
CA GLY A 263 0.06 30.34 5.43
C GLY A 263 0.69 29.36 4.41
N ALA A 264 0.54 28.05 4.63
CA ALA A 264 1.12 27.01 3.79
C ALA A 264 0.35 26.84 2.47
N GLU A 265 1.04 26.33 1.45
CA GLU A 265 0.36 25.84 0.25
C GLU A 265 -0.15 24.41 0.51
N ILE A 266 -1.43 24.16 0.20
CA ILE A 266 -2.03 22.83 0.31
C ILE A 266 -2.10 22.20 -1.08
N VAL A 267 -1.40 21.08 -1.23
CA VAL A 267 -1.34 20.32 -2.49
C VAL A 267 -2.10 19.01 -2.36
N LEU A 268 -2.95 18.71 -3.34
CA LEU A 268 -3.80 17.53 -3.39
C LEU A 268 -3.12 16.46 -4.26
N VAL A 269 -2.73 15.33 -3.68
CA VAL A 269 -1.94 14.28 -4.36
C VAL A 269 -2.71 12.96 -4.37
N PRO A 270 -3.08 12.43 -5.55
CA PRO A 270 -3.72 11.13 -5.63
C PRO A 270 -2.69 10.01 -5.36
N ILE A 271 -3.03 9.12 -4.45
CA ILE A 271 -2.18 7.97 -4.04
C ILE A 271 -2.80 6.65 -4.49
N GLY A 272 -4.12 6.55 -4.48
CA GLY A 272 -4.90 5.37 -4.86
C GLY A 272 -5.74 5.60 -6.10
N HIS A 273 -5.14 5.60 -7.29
CA HIS A 273 -5.89 5.77 -8.54
C HIS A 273 -6.97 4.71 -8.73
N CYS A 274 -6.72 3.47 -8.32
CA CYS A 274 -7.71 2.38 -8.35
C CYS A 274 -8.91 2.64 -7.43
N HIS A 275 -8.78 3.51 -6.45
CA HIS A 275 -9.86 3.90 -5.53
C HIS A 275 -10.58 5.18 -5.96
N GLY A 276 -10.11 5.86 -7.02
CA GLY A 276 -10.71 7.07 -7.56
C GLY A 276 -10.25 8.37 -6.89
N ASP A 277 -9.13 8.35 -6.18
CA ASP A 277 -8.54 9.52 -5.52
C ASP A 277 -8.35 10.67 -6.51
N ASP A 278 -7.88 10.38 -7.73
CA ASP A 278 -7.62 11.37 -8.78
C ASP A 278 -8.86 12.17 -9.16
N VAL A 279 -9.99 11.49 -9.32
CA VAL A 279 -11.27 12.15 -9.68
C VAL A 279 -11.77 12.98 -8.52
N PHE A 280 -11.72 12.43 -7.31
CA PHE A 280 -12.19 13.12 -6.11
C PHE A 280 -11.38 14.38 -5.82
N LEU A 281 -10.04 14.28 -5.84
CA LEU A 281 -9.16 15.41 -5.53
C LEU A 281 -9.18 16.49 -6.60
N ARG A 282 -9.38 16.18 -7.89
CA ARG A 282 -9.63 17.19 -8.93
C ARG A 282 -10.91 17.97 -8.66
N GLN A 283 -12.00 17.28 -8.34
CA GLN A 283 -13.26 17.94 -8.00
C GLN A 283 -13.13 18.82 -6.75
N LEU A 284 -12.33 18.39 -5.76
CA LEU A 284 -12.05 19.18 -4.57
C LEU A 284 -11.28 20.45 -4.92
N ALA A 285 -10.24 20.35 -5.79
CA ALA A 285 -9.49 21.51 -6.28
C ALA A 285 -10.38 22.49 -7.05
N GLU A 286 -11.21 22.00 -7.97
CA GLU A 286 -12.16 22.83 -8.74
C GLU A 286 -13.11 23.58 -7.82
N LYS A 287 -13.70 22.90 -6.83
CA LYS A 287 -14.64 23.49 -5.86
C LYS A 287 -13.98 24.48 -4.89
N SER A 288 -12.64 24.39 -4.71
CA SER A 288 -11.90 25.29 -3.82
C SER A 288 -11.72 26.71 -4.39
N GLY A 289 -12.10 26.96 -5.65
CA GLY A 289 -11.91 28.28 -6.29
C GLY A 289 -10.44 28.68 -6.44
N GLY A 290 -9.51 27.71 -6.51
CA GLY A 290 -8.08 27.96 -6.63
C GLY A 290 -7.32 28.01 -5.30
N ALA A 291 -8.00 27.79 -4.18
CA ALA A 291 -7.33 27.74 -2.86
C ALA A 291 -6.44 26.51 -2.69
N LEU A 292 -6.78 25.40 -3.37
CA LEU A 292 -6.07 24.12 -3.31
C LEU A 292 -5.54 23.76 -4.69
N THR A 293 -4.31 23.23 -4.76
CA THR A 293 -3.67 22.85 -6.03
C THR A 293 -3.64 21.33 -6.19
N TYR A 294 -4.30 20.81 -7.22
CA TYR A 294 -4.18 19.41 -7.60
C TYR A 294 -2.87 19.14 -8.33
N ILE A 295 -2.13 18.13 -7.89
CA ILE A 295 -0.86 17.72 -8.49
C ILE A 295 -1.09 16.44 -9.29
N ALA A 296 -0.95 16.54 -10.60
CA ALA A 296 -0.95 15.37 -11.48
C ALA A 296 0.38 14.62 -11.30
N VAL A 297 0.32 13.44 -10.73
CA VAL A 297 1.47 12.54 -10.58
C VAL A 297 1.40 11.40 -11.58
N HIS A 298 2.55 11.02 -12.15
CA HIS A 298 2.67 10.00 -13.20
C HIS A 298 3.47 8.78 -12.75
N SER A 299 4.10 8.88 -11.57
CA SER A 299 4.86 7.77 -11.00
C SER A 299 4.78 7.72 -9.49
N ILE A 300 5.02 6.51 -8.94
CA ILE A 300 5.16 6.34 -7.48
C ILE A 300 6.32 7.16 -6.92
N PHE A 301 7.34 7.46 -7.72
CA PHE A 301 8.51 8.24 -7.29
C PHE A 301 8.14 9.72 -7.15
N GLU A 302 7.27 10.26 -7.99
CA GLU A 302 6.76 11.63 -7.83
C GLU A 302 5.94 11.77 -6.54
N ILE A 303 5.13 10.77 -6.18
CA ILE A 303 4.40 10.75 -4.90
C ILE A 303 5.38 10.80 -3.72
N ILE A 304 6.46 9.98 -3.77
CA ILE A 304 7.52 10.00 -2.74
C ILE A 304 8.13 11.40 -2.62
N SER A 305 8.44 12.02 -3.75
CA SER A 305 9.10 13.33 -3.79
C SER A 305 8.19 14.44 -3.27
N VAL A 306 6.90 14.44 -3.61
CA VAL A 306 5.95 15.44 -3.09
C VAL A 306 5.74 15.27 -1.58
N ILE A 307 5.61 14.03 -1.09
CA ILE A 307 5.53 13.79 0.37
C ILE A 307 6.82 14.25 1.05
N ALA A 308 8.01 13.97 0.47
CA ALA A 308 9.29 14.41 1.03
C ALA A 308 9.43 15.94 1.08
N ALA A 309 8.78 16.66 0.17
CA ALA A 309 8.76 18.12 0.13
C ALA A 309 7.83 18.76 1.18
N SER A 310 6.90 18.00 1.74
CA SER A 310 5.92 18.53 2.67
C SER A 310 6.46 18.68 4.10
N ARG A 311 5.95 19.68 4.81
CA ARG A 311 6.15 19.83 6.26
C ARG A 311 5.17 18.96 7.06
N LEU A 312 4.04 18.62 6.46
CA LEU A 312 2.97 17.83 7.06
C LEU A 312 2.29 17.03 5.95
N PHE A 313 2.05 15.75 6.20
CA PHE A 313 1.19 14.91 5.37
C PHE A 313 -0.15 14.65 6.09
N ILE A 314 -1.26 14.82 5.40
CA ILE A 314 -2.60 14.52 5.91
C ILE A 314 -3.28 13.60 4.91
N GLY A 315 -3.67 12.41 5.33
CA GLY A 315 -4.33 11.55 4.37
C GLY A 315 -4.96 10.28 4.92
N THR A 316 -5.96 9.76 4.18
CA THR A 316 -6.61 8.47 4.47
C THR A 316 -5.78 7.29 4.00
N SER A 317 -4.77 7.51 3.16
CA SER A 317 -3.88 6.46 2.66
C SER A 317 -2.90 6.00 3.75
N MET A 318 -2.92 4.71 4.06
CA MET A 318 -1.95 4.13 4.97
C MET A 318 -0.51 4.31 4.47
N HIS A 319 -0.25 4.02 3.20
CA HIS A 319 1.10 4.09 2.64
C HIS A 319 1.59 5.52 2.41
N GLY A 320 0.70 6.49 2.21
CA GLY A 320 1.06 7.91 2.27
C GLY A 320 1.58 8.30 3.65
N ASN A 321 0.86 7.92 4.71
CA ASN A 321 1.29 8.16 6.10
C ASN A 321 2.58 7.40 6.44
N ILE A 322 2.74 6.13 6.02
CA ILE A 322 3.99 5.37 6.22
C ILE A 322 5.17 6.03 5.51
N THR A 323 4.97 6.57 4.32
CA THR A 323 6.03 7.28 3.57
C THR A 323 6.46 8.54 4.30
N ALA A 324 5.51 9.37 4.77
CA ALA A 324 5.80 10.53 5.59
C ALA A 324 6.56 10.14 6.88
N PHE A 325 6.06 9.13 7.58
CA PHE A 325 6.71 8.58 8.77
C PHE A 325 8.13 8.11 8.49
N SER A 326 8.36 7.40 7.38
CA SER A 326 9.68 6.90 7.02
C SER A 326 10.73 8.01 6.84
N PHE A 327 10.30 9.19 6.42
CA PHE A 327 11.12 10.40 6.33
C PHE A 327 11.16 11.22 7.63
N GLY A 328 10.47 10.81 8.68
CA GLY A 328 10.35 11.57 9.91
C GLY A 328 9.50 12.83 9.76
N ILE A 329 8.59 12.86 8.78
CA ILE A 329 7.66 13.96 8.53
C ILE A 329 6.43 13.83 9.43
N PRO A 330 6.00 14.91 10.10
CA PRO A 330 4.70 14.96 10.78
C PRO A 330 3.55 14.51 9.87
N HIS A 331 2.63 13.69 10.39
CA HIS A 331 1.54 13.19 9.58
C HIS A 331 0.29 12.92 10.42
N LEU A 332 -0.87 12.99 9.76
CA LEU A 332 -2.19 12.73 10.34
C LEU A 332 -2.96 11.75 9.45
N PHE A 333 -3.53 10.74 10.08
CA PHE A 333 -4.50 9.88 9.42
C PHE A 333 -5.85 10.59 9.32
N GLY A 334 -6.34 10.77 8.09
CA GLY A 334 -7.69 11.23 7.85
C GLY A 334 -8.75 10.26 8.39
N PRO A 335 -10.01 10.70 8.51
CA PRO A 335 -11.08 9.83 8.95
C PRO A 335 -11.31 8.72 7.92
N ILE A 336 -11.15 7.50 8.36
CA ILE A 336 -11.38 6.29 7.57
C ILE A 336 -12.01 5.23 8.48
N ALA A 337 -13.02 4.55 7.96
CA ALA A 337 -13.77 3.53 8.70
C ALA A 337 -12.99 2.20 8.92
N VAL A 338 -11.70 2.14 8.63
CA VAL A 338 -10.92 0.91 8.69
C VAL A 338 -9.78 1.03 9.71
N ASP A 339 -9.66 0.04 10.59
CA ASP A 339 -8.72 0.02 11.73
C ASP A 339 -7.23 -0.15 11.36
N LYS A 340 -6.89 -0.06 10.07
CA LYS A 340 -5.50 -0.18 9.58
C LYS A 340 -4.55 0.84 10.22
N ALA A 341 -5.06 2.06 10.46
CA ALA A 341 -4.28 3.13 11.05
C ALA A 341 -3.86 2.80 12.48
N GLU A 342 -4.78 2.22 13.28
CA GLU A 342 -4.53 1.92 14.69
C GLU A 342 -3.42 0.89 14.86
N GLY A 343 -3.44 -0.19 14.07
CA GLY A 343 -2.38 -1.20 14.11
C GLY A 343 -1.00 -0.64 13.74
N PHE A 344 -0.96 0.27 12.75
CA PHE A 344 0.29 0.94 12.38
C PHE A 344 0.77 1.91 13.46
N LEU A 345 -0.12 2.73 14.02
CA LEU A 345 0.20 3.68 15.08
C LEU A 345 0.73 2.95 16.32
N GLU A 346 0.06 1.89 16.74
CA GLU A 346 0.46 1.05 17.87
C GLU A 346 1.87 0.48 17.69
N ILE A 347 2.12 -0.24 16.58
CA ILE A 347 3.42 -0.89 16.38
C ILE A 347 4.56 0.08 16.12
N SER A 348 4.25 1.28 15.64
CA SER A 348 5.22 2.36 15.43
C SER A 348 5.49 3.16 16.69
N GLY A 349 4.81 2.86 17.81
CA GLY A 349 4.90 3.57 19.05
C GLY A 349 4.35 5.01 18.96
N LEU A 350 3.39 5.22 18.08
CA LEU A 350 2.66 6.47 17.90
C LEU A 350 1.30 6.38 18.60
N GLY A 351 0.79 7.53 19.04
CA GLY A 351 -0.52 7.59 19.69
C GLY A 351 -1.67 7.60 18.67
N ASN A 352 -2.84 7.09 19.09
CA ASN A 352 -4.07 7.18 18.30
C ASN A 352 -4.56 8.63 18.11
N ASP A 353 -3.94 9.58 18.80
CA ASP A 353 -4.20 11.02 18.62
C ASP A 353 -3.84 11.52 17.22
N LEU A 354 -3.02 10.79 16.48
CA LEU A 354 -2.69 11.08 15.09
C LEU A 354 -3.79 10.65 14.10
N LYS A 355 -4.86 10.00 14.57
CA LYS A 355 -6.04 9.65 13.77
C LYS A 355 -7.15 10.67 13.98
N LEU A 356 -7.63 11.26 12.89
CA LEU A 356 -8.83 12.10 12.87
C LEU A 356 -10.08 11.20 12.91
N ARG A 357 -11.09 11.60 13.69
CA ARG A 357 -12.42 10.97 13.68
C ARG A 357 -13.36 11.64 12.68
N SER A 358 -13.13 12.93 12.42
CA SER A 358 -13.79 13.74 11.40
C SER A 358 -12.83 14.83 10.93
N TRP A 359 -13.09 15.43 9.78
CA TRP A 359 -12.29 16.54 9.28
C TRP A 359 -12.41 17.79 10.15
N SER A 360 -13.48 17.96 10.94
CA SER A 360 -13.64 19.05 11.89
C SER A 360 -12.52 19.15 12.95
N GLN A 361 -11.79 18.06 13.18
CA GLN A 361 -10.65 18.03 14.12
C GLN A 361 -9.33 18.51 13.51
N LEU A 362 -9.32 18.86 12.20
CA LEU A 362 -8.08 19.05 11.44
C LEU A 362 -7.19 20.16 12.03
N ALA A 363 -7.76 21.31 12.34
CA ALA A 363 -7.00 22.46 12.85
C ALA A 363 -6.38 22.20 14.23
N ASP A 364 -7.11 21.52 15.13
CA ASP A 364 -6.63 21.17 16.47
C ASP A 364 -5.54 20.10 16.40
N LYS A 365 -5.72 19.10 15.57
CA LYS A 365 -4.76 18.00 15.40
C LYS A 365 -3.49 18.47 14.68
N GLU A 366 -3.60 19.37 13.70
CA GLU A 366 -2.42 20.02 13.10
C GLU A 366 -1.60 20.73 14.18
N ALA A 367 -2.24 21.58 14.98
CA ALA A 367 -1.54 22.28 16.05
C ALA A 367 -0.86 21.31 17.03
N MET A 368 -1.57 20.26 17.46
CA MET A 368 -1.03 19.24 18.35
C MET A 368 0.24 18.58 17.73
N VAL A 369 0.17 18.13 16.49
CA VAL A 369 1.27 17.42 15.81
C VAL A 369 2.49 18.32 15.62
N MET A 370 2.26 19.60 15.28
CA MET A 370 3.34 20.57 15.08
C MET A 370 4.02 21.03 16.39
N HIS A 371 3.38 20.78 17.55
CA HIS A 371 3.99 21.01 18.87
C HIS A 371 4.77 19.81 19.43
N LEU A 372 4.72 18.65 18.76
CA LEU A 372 5.55 17.50 19.14
C LEU A 372 7.06 17.84 19.03
N PRO A 373 7.92 17.19 19.80
CA PRO A 373 9.38 17.37 19.68
C PRO A 373 9.85 17.20 18.22
N GLN A 374 10.78 18.04 17.79
CA GLN A 374 11.26 18.09 16.41
C GLN A 374 11.66 16.70 15.84
N ASN A 375 12.25 15.85 16.66
CA ASN A 375 12.70 14.51 16.26
C ASN A 375 11.69 13.41 16.54
N HIS A 376 10.48 13.74 17.04
CA HIS A 376 9.50 12.74 17.47
C HIS A 376 9.25 11.65 16.43
N PHE A 377 8.93 12.02 15.20
CA PHE A 377 8.66 11.07 14.13
C PHE A 377 9.92 10.38 13.64
N ALA A 378 11.05 11.08 13.57
CA ALA A 378 12.32 10.52 13.11
C ALA A 378 12.84 9.42 14.06
N ASP A 379 12.76 9.62 15.39
CA ASP A 379 13.17 8.64 16.38
C ASP A 379 12.29 7.39 16.37
N LYS A 380 10.97 7.59 16.25
CA LYS A 380 10.02 6.49 16.10
C LYS A 380 10.24 5.71 14.80
N ALA A 381 10.47 6.41 13.69
CA ALA A 381 10.79 5.79 12.42
C ALA A 381 12.09 4.98 12.47
N ALA A 382 13.14 5.52 13.12
CA ALA A 382 14.40 4.80 13.30
C ALA A 382 14.20 3.48 14.09
N THR A 383 13.36 3.51 15.12
CA THR A 383 13.02 2.31 15.90
C THR A 383 12.24 1.30 15.07
N ALA A 384 11.22 1.75 14.33
CA ALA A 384 10.43 0.91 13.44
C ALA A 384 11.28 0.25 12.33
N LYS A 385 12.19 1.02 11.70
CA LYS A 385 13.15 0.53 10.72
C LYS A 385 14.03 -0.59 11.27
N LYS A 386 14.58 -0.42 12.48
CA LYS A 386 15.39 -1.46 13.15
C LYS A 386 14.61 -2.76 13.32
N ALA A 387 13.34 -2.69 13.72
CA ALA A 387 12.49 -3.85 13.88
C ALA A 387 12.24 -4.58 12.55
N VAL A 388 11.97 -3.84 11.47
CA VAL A 388 11.82 -4.40 10.12
C VAL A 388 13.11 -5.07 9.66
N HIS A 389 14.26 -4.40 9.78
CA HIS A 389 15.56 -4.99 9.40
C HIS A 389 15.87 -6.28 10.16
N ALA A 390 15.59 -6.31 11.46
CA ALA A 390 15.81 -7.51 12.28
C ALA A 390 14.94 -8.68 11.82
N THR A 391 13.66 -8.42 11.55
CA THR A 391 12.70 -9.43 11.08
C THR A 391 13.02 -9.88 9.64
N PHE A 392 13.33 -8.94 8.75
CA PHE A 392 13.70 -9.23 7.37
C PHE A 392 14.99 -10.06 7.27
N LYS A 393 15.98 -9.78 8.13
CA LYS A 393 17.22 -10.58 8.22
C LYS A 393 16.95 -12.06 8.55
N LYS A 394 15.94 -12.35 9.40
CA LYS A 394 15.53 -13.74 9.68
C LYS A 394 14.95 -14.39 8.42
N MET A 395 14.12 -13.69 7.67
CA MET A 395 13.55 -14.16 6.41
C MET A 395 14.63 -14.44 5.35
N VAL A 396 15.59 -13.52 5.20
CA VAL A 396 16.73 -13.69 4.25
C VAL A 396 17.55 -14.95 4.54
N LYS A 397 17.71 -15.35 5.80
CA LYS A 397 18.40 -16.62 6.13
C LYS A 397 17.68 -17.82 5.52
N ILE A 398 16.35 -17.81 5.48
CA ILE A 398 15.56 -18.88 4.85
C ILE A 398 15.68 -18.79 3.33
N LEU A 399 15.56 -17.58 2.76
CA LEU A 399 15.66 -17.38 1.31
C LEU A 399 17.04 -17.74 0.71
N ARG A 400 18.09 -17.79 1.53
CA ARG A 400 19.43 -18.26 1.14
C ARG A 400 19.59 -19.77 1.19
N ALA A 401 18.74 -20.46 1.95
CA ALA A 401 18.83 -21.91 2.02
C ALA A 401 18.48 -22.50 0.63
N PRO A 402 19.21 -23.53 0.19
CA PRO A 402 18.83 -24.24 -1.02
C PRO A 402 17.40 -24.80 -0.85
N ALA A 403 16.60 -24.66 -1.90
CA ALA A 403 15.28 -25.30 -1.87
C ALA A 403 15.44 -26.80 -1.61
N PRO A 404 14.61 -27.40 -0.73
CA PRO A 404 14.63 -28.82 -0.51
C PRO A 404 14.52 -29.55 -1.85
N GLN A 405 15.43 -30.50 -2.10
CA GLN A 405 15.26 -31.37 -3.25
C GLN A 405 14.00 -32.21 -3.03
N GLN A 406 12.93 -31.84 -3.72
CA GLN A 406 11.78 -32.71 -3.80
C GLN A 406 12.21 -33.92 -4.65
N ASN A 407 12.36 -35.08 -4.02
CA ASN A 407 12.51 -36.33 -4.73
C ASN A 407 11.29 -36.47 -5.66
N LEU A 408 11.59 -36.46 -6.97
CA LEU A 408 10.64 -36.75 -8.04
C LEU A 408 10.20 -38.20 -8.00
#